data_61139637a4503c3317c9813c964762f7
#
_entry.id   61139637a4503c3317c9813c964762f7
#
_cell.length_a   1.000
_cell.length_b   1.000
_cell.length_c   1.000
_cell.angle_alpha   90.00
_cell.angle_beta   90.00
_cell.angle_gamma   90.00
#
_symmetry.space_group_name_H-M   'P 1'
#
loop_
_entity.id
_entity.type
_entity.pdbx_description
1 polymer ?
#
loop_
_entity_poly.entity_id
_entity_poly.type
_entity_poly.pdbx_seq_one_letter_code
_entity_poly.pdbx_strand_id
1 'polypeptide(L)'
;MTKTIKYYFLLLIIFFITSCGTREFLGFEKKKIRLEGKRVSILNEDRIKESDLVKSSTNIILEKTTVLNNWPQSYNSPSHLSINHLSESKLDSFKFVVSGTGENKQSKILSQPVIDKNLLFFLDAKSNVISFDLKNNKILWKKNISLKSEKNHNIGGGIVVYKSTIIVNSAYGQIISLDKLSGKIIWKINVESSIRSAPTVFDNKLLSLTLSNKLYVLNGDNGNILWQHQGIFNNTTLIDSPKVAVDENIVIVPYSNGDFFALNLINGKEIWRNSFIDLGIKETTNAFSDIDAFPVIKKDIVIISSALGKLIAVNKKNGNKLWSRDITTTQTPLVNGNSIFLVNQNKEVICLNLLDGGRRWVLPIEKELSDNNKYIWLSPVLINSQLLLVGGLKKLISIDALSGVILRKKNLSNFPASSPLIVNKKIYLMLRNGDIIQIE
;
A
#
# COMPACT_ATOMS: atom_id res chain seq x y z
N MET A 1 38.82 21.44 61.77
CA MET A 1 38.39 21.47 60.36
C MET A 1 37.27 20.44 60.03
N THR A 2 36.71 19.70 60.95
CA THR A 2 35.80 18.57 60.67
C THR A 2 34.31 18.82 61.04
N LYS A 3 33.97 19.83 61.81
CA LYS A 3 32.56 20.14 62.12
C LYS A 3 31.87 21.04 61.08
N THR A 4 32.60 21.99 60.54
CA THR A 4 32.08 22.93 59.51
C THR A 4 31.74 22.24 58.16
N ILE A 5 32.49 21.26 57.75
CA ILE A 5 32.23 20.52 56.51
C ILE A 5 30.94 19.67 56.59
N LYS A 6 30.61 19.12 57.76
CA LYS A 6 29.36 18.39 57.99
C LYS A 6 28.15 19.31 57.91
N TYR A 7 28.22 20.54 58.34
CA TYR A 7 27.11 21.51 58.23
C TYR A 7 26.86 21.94 56.80
N TYR A 8 27.94 22.13 55.99
CA TYR A 8 27.77 22.45 54.57
C TYR A 8 27.21 21.28 53.76
N PHE A 9 27.56 20.05 54.11
CA PHE A 9 27.02 18.87 53.46
C PHE A 9 25.53 18.64 53.85
N LEU A 10 25.15 18.93 55.09
CA LEU A 10 23.76 18.87 55.53
C LEU A 10 22.90 19.96 54.88
N LEU A 11 23.41 21.18 54.70
CA LEU A 11 22.75 22.28 54.02
C LEU A 11 22.60 22.00 52.49
N LEU A 12 23.57 21.34 51.88
CA LEU A 12 23.48 20.94 50.47
C LEU A 12 22.41 19.84 50.23
N ILE A 13 22.27 18.91 51.17
CA ILE A 13 21.23 17.88 51.12
C ILE A 13 19.85 18.49 51.29
N ILE A 14 19.68 19.50 52.15
CA ILE A 14 18.39 20.20 52.34
C ILE A 14 18.02 20.98 51.07
N PHE A 15 18.95 21.51 50.32
CA PHE A 15 18.69 22.26 49.09
C PHE A 15 18.22 21.33 47.93
N PHE A 16 18.65 20.06 47.93
CA PHE A 16 18.20 19.09 46.98
C PHE A 16 16.77 18.57 47.22
N ILE A 17 16.26 18.72 48.46
CA ILE A 17 14.91 18.21 48.82
C ILE A 17 13.82 19.23 48.47
N THR A 18 14.13 20.48 48.19
CA THR A 18 13.17 21.55 47.87
C THR A 18 12.96 21.78 46.38
N SER A 19 13.65 21.02 45.51
CA SER A 19 13.42 21.07 44.06
C SER A 19 12.08 20.42 43.70
N CYS A 20 11.27 21.12 42.94
CA CYS A 20 9.84 20.79 42.63
C CYS A 20 9.63 19.46 41.87
N GLY A 21 10.70 18.68 41.60
CA GLY A 21 10.70 17.40 40.90
C GLY A 21 10.83 16.14 41.74
N THR A 22 11.16 16.27 43.05
CA THR A 22 11.47 15.12 43.93
C THR A 22 10.24 14.34 44.42
N ARG A 23 9.05 14.87 44.27
CA ARG A 23 7.80 14.19 44.67
C ARG A 23 7.41 13.05 43.73
N GLU A 24 7.78 13.12 42.46
CA GLU A 24 7.56 12.01 41.50
C GLU A 24 8.52 10.86 41.73
N PHE A 25 9.77 11.17 42.16
CA PHE A 25 10.78 10.16 42.42
C PHE A 25 10.53 9.32 43.69
N LEU A 26 9.74 9.85 44.63
CA LEU A 26 9.42 9.17 45.88
C LEU A 26 8.06 8.46 45.88
N GLY A 27 7.43 8.26 44.71
CA GLY A 27 6.23 7.45 44.57
C GLY A 27 4.93 8.06 45.17
N PHE A 28 4.93 9.34 45.51
CA PHE A 28 3.70 10.04 45.90
C PHE A 28 2.88 10.43 44.65
N GLU A 29 2.03 9.54 44.19
CA GLU A 29 1.09 9.86 43.12
C GLU A 29 0.23 11.08 43.51
N LYS A 30 0.29 12.14 42.71
CA LYS A 30 -0.71 13.22 42.78
C LYS A 30 -2.09 12.59 42.54
N LYS A 31 -2.96 12.62 43.52
CA LYS A 31 -4.39 12.29 43.32
C LYS A 31 -4.87 13.06 42.10
N LYS A 32 -5.09 12.36 40.98
CA LYS A 32 -5.72 12.94 39.80
C LYS A 32 -7.10 13.47 40.22
N ILE A 33 -7.28 14.80 40.25
CA ILE A 33 -8.55 15.42 40.45
C ILE A 33 -9.44 14.93 39.29
N ARG A 34 -10.38 14.05 39.57
CA ARG A 34 -11.42 13.68 38.61
C ARG A 34 -12.30 14.89 38.38
N LEU A 35 -12.18 15.51 37.21
CA LEU A 35 -13.12 16.50 36.77
C LEU A 35 -14.51 15.84 36.70
N GLU A 36 -15.50 16.37 37.44
CA GLU A 36 -16.89 15.94 37.38
C GLU A 36 -17.46 16.40 36.04
N GLY A 37 -18.11 15.49 35.33
CA GLY A 37 -18.75 15.76 34.04
C GLY A 37 -18.88 14.49 33.18
N LYS A 38 -19.88 14.49 32.33
CA LYS A 38 -20.10 13.41 31.37
C LYS A 38 -18.95 13.47 30.32
N ARG A 39 -18.02 12.54 30.39
CA ARG A 39 -16.92 12.46 29.39
C ARG A 39 -17.52 12.06 28.06
N VAL A 40 -17.54 12.98 27.13
CA VAL A 40 -17.79 12.69 25.72
C VAL A 40 -16.44 12.38 25.11
N SER A 41 -16.28 11.21 24.48
CA SER A 41 -15.09 10.88 23.69
C SER A 41 -15.00 11.90 22.56
N ILE A 42 -13.95 12.72 22.55
CA ILE A 42 -13.67 13.66 21.44
C ILE A 42 -13.14 12.91 20.21
N LEU A 43 -12.57 11.74 20.44
CA LEU A 43 -12.35 10.76 19.39
C LEU A 43 -13.67 10.00 19.23
N ASN A 44 -14.60 10.57 18.50
CA ASN A 44 -15.55 9.74 17.81
C ASN A 44 -14.71 8.81 16.95
N GLU A 45 -14.61 7.55 17.33
CA GLU A 45 -14.48 6.50 16.34
C GLU A 45 -15.73 6.69 15.46
N ASP A 46 -15.58 7.45 14.37
CA ASP A 46 -16.58 7.53 13.32
C ASP A 46 -16.64 6.14 12.67
N ARG A 47 -17.22 5.21 13.41
CA ARG A 47 -17.78 4.01 12.81
C ARG A 47 -18.80 4.56 11.84
N ILE A 48 -18.53 4.44 10.55
CA ILE A 48 -19.55 4.66 9.55
C ILE A 48 -20.68 3.76 9.99
N LYS A 49 -21.70 4.40 10.60
CA LYS A 49 -22.86 3.62 11.03
C LYS A 49 -23.41 3.00 9.76
N GLU A 50 -23.76 1.75 9.84
CA GLU A 50 -24.31 1.01 8.69
C GLU A 50 -25.46 1.77 8.00
N SER A 51 -26.11 2.68 8.72
CA SER A 51 -27.15 3.60 8.27
C SER A 51 -26.66 4.73 7.35
N ASP A 52 -25.36 5.10 7.36
CA ASP A 52 -24.89 6.33 6.72
C ASP A 52 -24.52 6.15 5.24
N LEU A 53 -24.41 4.89 4.79
CA LEU A 53 -24.19 4.58 3.37
C LEU A 53 -25.53 4.34 2.67
N VAL A 54 -25.78 5.10 1.60
CA VAL A 54 -26.96 4.89 0.75
C VAL A 54 -26.91 3.46 0.20
N LYS A 55 -27.97 2.69 0.46
CA LYS A 55 -28.07 1.30 0.00
C LYS A 55 -28.29 1.27 -1.52
N SER A 56 -27.45 0.52 -2.25
CA SER A 56 -27.66 0.30 -3.67
C SER A 56 -28.60 -0.89 -3.90
N SER A 57 -29.59 -0.71 -4.76
CA SER A 57 -30.51 -1.78 -5.18
C SER A 57 -30.02 -2.58 -6.39
N THR A 58 -28.91 -2.18 -7.00
CA THR A 58 -28.39 -2.83 -8.21
C THR A 58 -27.65 -4.13 -7.89
N ASN A 59 -27.85 -5.16 -8.68
CA ASN A 59 -27.17 -6.43 -8.54
C ASN A 59 -25.66 -6.29 -8.78
N ILE A 60 -24.87 -7.11 -8.10
CA ILE A 60 -23.43 -7.23 -8.33
C ILE A 60 -23.22 -8.01 -9.63
N ILE A 61 -22.48 -7.41 -10.57
CA ILE A 61 -22.07 -8.02 -11.82
C ILE A 61 -20.56 -8.09 -11.83
N LEU A 62 -20.01 -9.30 -11.83
CA LEU A 62 -18.57 -9.54 -11.94
C LEU A 62 -18.20 -9.86 -13.39
N GLU A 63 -16.98 -9.50 -13.76
CA GLU A 63 -16.42 -9.92 -15.04
C GLU A 63 -16.14 -11.42 -15.04
N LYS A 64 -16.14 -12.04 -16.22
CA LYS A 64 -15.81 -13.46 -16.38
C LYS A 64 -14.41 -13.75 -15.88
N THR A 65 -14.19 -14.97 -15.39
CA THR A 65 -12.87 -15.41 -14.96
C THR A 65 -11.90 -15.49 -16.13
N THR A 66 -10.66 -15.05 -15.88
CA THR A 66 -9.60 -14.99 -16.89
C THR A 66 -8.32 -15.63 -16.35
N VAL A 67 -7.61 -16.36 -17.21
CA VAL A 67 -6.27 -16.90 -16.90
C VAL A 67 -5.23 -15.88 -17.32
N LEU A 68 -4.32 -15.55 -16.43
CA LEU A 68 -3.12 -14.77 -16.73
C LEU A 68 -1.89 -15.67 -16.73
N ASN A 69 -1.02 -15.46 -17.72
CA ASN A 69 0.26 -16.16 -17.82
C ASN A 69 1.43 -15.34 -17.31
N ASN A 70 1.20 -14.05 -17.02
CA ASN A 70 2.19 -13.11 -16.55
C ASN A 70 1.60 -12.19 -15.49
N TRP A 71 2.46 -11.66 -14.60
CA TRP A 71 2.15 -10.61 -13.64
C TRP A 71 3.28 -9.57 -13.66
N PRO A 72 3.35 -8.73 -14.72
CA PRO A 72 4.54 -7.92 -14.99
C PRO A 72 4.72 -6.73 -14.06
N GLN A 73 3.67 -6.27 -13.38
CA GLN A 73 3.68 -5.15 -12.47
C GLN A 73 2.62 -5.29 -11.38
N SER A 74 2.66 -4.44 -10.37
CA SER A 74 1.68 -4.46 -9.27
C SER A 74 0.26 -4.36 -9.83
N TYR A 75 -0.66 -5.13 -9.26
CA TYR A 75 -2.05 -5.27 -9.73
C TYR A 75 -2.20 -5.71 -11.20
N ASN A 76 -1.10 -6.18 -11.80
CA ASN A 76 -1.03 -6.68 -13.20
C ASN A 76 -1.36 -5.65 -14.29
N SER A 77 -1.77 -4.44 -13.94
CA SER A 77 -2.28 -3.43 -14.87
C SER A 77 -1.76 -2.03 -14.51
N PRO A 78 -1.40 -1.20 -15.49
CA PRO A 78 -1.03 0.18 -15.24
C PRO A 78 -2.20 1.05 -14.74
N SER A 79 -3.44 0.66 -15.00
CA SER A 79 -4.65 1.30 -14.48
C SER A 79 -5.06 0.80 -13.10
N HIS A 80 -4.33 -0.17 -12.53
CA HIS A 80 -4.62 -0.90 -11.30
C HIS A 80 -6.00 -1.59 -11.29
N LEU A 81 -6.62 -1.72 -12.45
CA LEU A 81 -7.88 -2.43 -12.61
C LEU A 81 -7.67 -3.93 -12.39
N SER A 82 -8.44 -4.51 -11.49
CA SER A 82 -8.37 -5.94 -11.20
C SER A 82 -9.34 -6.72 -12.09
N ILE A 83 -8.89 -7.89 -12.52
CA ILE A 83 -9.72 -8.86 -13.21
C ILE A 83 -10.20 -9.94 -12.22
N ASN A 84 -11.18 -10.74 -12.64
CA ASN A 84 -11.58 -11.95 -11.94
C ASN A 84 -10.65 -13.09 -12.40
N HIS A 85 -9.72 -13.49 -11.53
CA HIS A 85 -8.71 -14.48 -11.87
C HIS A 85 -9.27 -15.90 -11.79
N LEU A 86 -8.96 -16.73 -12.77
CA LEU A 86 -9.20 -18.17 -12.67
C LEU A 86 -8.05 -18.82 -11.88
N SER A 87 -8.39 -19.57 -10.84
CA SER A 87 -7.44 -20.36 -10.06
C SER A 87 -7.94 -21.79 -9.84
N GLU A 88 -7.00 -22.73 -9.78
CA GLU A 88 -7.22 -24.12 -9.43
C GLU A 88 -6.93 -24.41 -7.95
N SER A 89 -6.46 -23.43 -7.21
CA SER A 89 -6.18 -23.55 -5.76
C SER A 89 -7.46 -23.80 -4.99
N LYS A 90 -7.40 -24.77 -4.08
CA LYS A 90 -8.47 -25.08 -3.11
C LYS A 90 -8.36 -24.23 -1.84
N LEU A 91 -7.28 -23.45 -1.70
CA LEU A 91 -6.93 -22.65 -0.52
C LEU A 91 -6.75 -23.51 0.75
N ASP A 92 -6.25 -24.72 0.62
CA ASP A 92 -6.17 -25.70 1.70
C ASP A 92 -4.76 -25.88 2.28
N SER A 93 -3.73 -25.72 1.45
CA SER A 93 -2.34 -25.92 1.83
C SER A 93 -1.41 -24.82 1.30
N PHE A 94 -0.19 -24.79 1.83
CA PHE A 94 0.83 -23.82 1.46
C PHE A 94 2.13 -24.58 1.11
N LYS A 95 2.64 -24.31 -0.08
CA LYS A 95 3.90 -24.87 -0.55
C LYS A 95 4.97 -23.79 -0.57
N PHE A 96 6.11 -24.05 0.04
CA PHE A 96 7.28 -23.19 -0.05
C PHE A 96 7.81 -23.15 -1.49
N VAL A 97 8.17 -21.96 -1.97
CA VAL A 97 8.72 -21.74 -3.32
C VAL A 97 10.18 -21.30 -3.23
N VAL A 98 10.45 -20.17 -2.61
CA VAL A 98 11.79 -19.57 -2.50
C VAL A 98 11.81 -18.57 -1.36
N SER A 99 13.00 -18.32 -0.79
CA SER A 99 13.20 -17.33 0.26
C SER A 99 14.21 -16.25 -0.14
N GLY A 100 13.91 -15.02 0.24
CA GLY A 100 14.84 -13.90 0.32
C GLY A 100 15.15 -13.54 1.77
N THR A 101 15.70 -12.36 2.01
CA THR A 101 15.88 -11.82 3.35
C THR A 101 14.60 -11.18 3.85
N GLY A 102 14.15 -11.57 5.04
CA GLY A 102 12.96 -11.03 5.69
C GLY A 102 13.15 -9.63 6.28
N GLU A 103 12.02 -9.03 6.67
CA GLU A 103 11.96 -7.73 7.32
C GLU A 103 12.63 -7.70 8.70
N ASN A 104 13.10 -6.52 9.07
CA ASN A 104 13.57 -6.19 10.41
C ASN A 104 13.04 -4.79 10.81
N LYS A 105 13.55 -4.22 11.91
CA LYS A 105 13.12 -2.90 12.38
C LYS A 105 13.42 -1.76 11.37
N GLN A 106 14.47 -1.90 10.58
CA GLN A 106 15.02 -0.87 9.69
C GLN A 106 14.78 -1.15 8.21
N SER A 107 14.32 -2.35 7.86
CA SER A 107 14.13 -2.77 6.48
C SER A 107 12.78 -3.45 6.30
N LYS A 108 12.02 -3.01 5.30
CA LYS A 108 10.68 -3.47 4.98
C LYS A 108 10.56 -3.95 3.54
N ILE A 109 9.68 -4.90 3.31
CA ILE A 109 9.31 -5.38 1.99
C ILE A 109 8.01 -4.69 1.61
N LEU A 110 8.07 -3.70 0.71
CA LEU A 110 6.91 -2.96 0.22
C LEU A 110 6.55 -3.35 -1.23
N SER A 111 7.38 -4.16 -1.87
CA SER A 111 7.21 -4.54 -3.26
C SER A 111 6.49 -5.86 -3.41
N GLN A 112 5.44 -5.86 -4.23
CA GLN A 112 4.86 -7.11 -4.73
C GLN A 112 5.83 -7.79 -5.70
N PRO A 113 6.01 -9.11 -5.67
CA PRO A 113 6.75 -9.86 -6.68
C PRO A 113 6.12 -9.69 -8.06
N VAL A 114 6.90 -9.94 -9.12
CA VAL A 114 6.42 -9.96 -10.50
C VAL A 114 6.78 -11.28 -11.16
N ILE A 115 5.96 -11.72 -12.10
CA ILE A 115 6.18 -12.97 -12.85
C ILE A 115 6.05 -12.71 -14.35
N ASP A 116 7.05 -13.17 -15.08
CA ASP A 116 7.00 -13.25 -16.54
C ASP A 116 7.21 -14.70 -16.98
N LYS A 117 6.17 -15.32 -17.51
CA LYS A 117 6.14 -16.76 -17.85
C LYS A 117 6.48 -17.62 -16.63
N ASN A 118 7.66 -18.23 -16.61
CA ASN A 118 8.14 -19.07 -15.50
C ASN A 118 9.18 -18.36 -14.61
N LEU A 119 9.48 -17.10 -14.88
CA LEU A 119 10.46 -16.33 -14.12
C LEU A 119 9.77 -15.47 -13.08
N LEU A 120 10.04 -15.73 -11.82
CA LEU A 120 9.63 -14.94 -10.68
C LEU A 120 10.75 -13.98 -10.29
N PHE A 121 10.43 -12.71 -10.13
CA PHE A 121 11.35 -11.69 -9.65
C PHE A 121 10.79 -11.02 -8.42
N PHE A 122 11.65 -10.81 -7.42
CA PHE A 122 11.26 -10.10 -6.20
C PHE A 122 12.42 -9.35 -5.58
N LEU A 123 12.08 -8.33 -4.80
CA LEU A 123 13.01 -7.51 -4.03
C LEU A 123 12.87 -7.89 -2.55
N ASP A 124 13.96 -8.34 -1.93
CA ASP A 124 13.98 -8.69 -0.51
C ASP A 124 14.30 -7.47 0.40
N ALA A 125 14.18 -7.64 1.71
CA ALA A 125 14.40 -6.58 2.68
C ALA A 125 15.84 -6.03 2.73
N LYS A 126 16.82 -6.72 2.14
CA LYS A 126 18.21 -6.26 1.99
C LYS A 126 18.51 -5.69 0.61
N SER A 127 17.50 -5.30 -0.15
CA SER A 127 17.65 -4.78 -1.52
C SER A 127 18.32 -5.78 -2.48
N ASN A 128 18.14 -7.07 -2.27
CA ASN A 128 18.51 -8.05 -3.27
C ASN A 128 17.35 -8.24 -4.25
N VAL A 129 17.64 -8.03 -5.52
CA VAL A 129 16.79 -8.46 -6.61
C VAL A 129 17.12 -9.93 -6.90
N ILE A 130 16.10 -10.78 -6.85
CA ILE A 130 16.26 -12.23 -6.99
C ILE A 130 15.41 -12.67 -8.18
N SER A 131 16.02 -13.42 -9.10
CA SER A 131 15.35 -14.14 -10.19
C SER A 131 15.29 -15.62 -9.88
N PHE A 132 14.09 -16.18 -9.93
CA PHE A 132 13.81 -17.57 -9.63
C PHE A 132 13.03 -18.23 -10.77
N ASP A 133 13.48 -19.39 -11.20
CA ASP A 133 12.83 -20.21 -12.22
C ASP A 133 11.81 -21.16 -11.54
N LEU A 134 10.52 -20.84 -11.70
CA LEU A 134 9.40 -21.61 -11.16
C LEU A 134 9.28 -23.02 -11.74
N LYS A 135 9.79 -23.26 -12.97
CA LYS A 135 9.73 -24.55 -13.64
C LYS A 135 10.82 -25.48 -13.11
N ASN A 136 12.04 -24.97 -12.98
CA ASN A 136 13.22 -25.75 -12.56
C ASN A 136 13.50 -25.63 -11.07
N ASN A 137 12.71 -24.84 -10.34
CA ASN A 137 12.78 -24.62 -8.88
C ASN A 137 14.19 -24.19 -8.42
N LYS A 138 14.79 -23.18 -9.11
CA LYS A 138 16.13 -22.70 -8.79
C LYS A 138 16.27 -21.20 -8.94
N ILE A 139 17.14 -20.61 -8.12
CA ILE A 139 17.57 -19.21 -8.27
C ILE A 139 18.49 -19.15 -9.50
N LEU A 140 18.16 -18.26 -10.45
CA LEU A 140 19.01 -18.02 -11.62
C LEU A 140 20.12 -17.02 -11.29
N TRP A 141 19.76 -15.95 -10.62
CA TRP A 141 20.70 -14.93 -10.17
C TRP A 141 20.14 -14.12 -8.99
N LYS A 142 21.05 -13.50 -8.26
CA LYS A 142 20.78 -12.59 -7.15
C LYS A 142 21.69 -11.36 -7.29
N LYS A 143 21.11 -10.16 -7.24
CA LYS A 143 21.82 -8.89 -7.38
C LYS A 143 21.47 -7.96 -6.26
N ASN A 144 22.45 -7.56 -5.45
CA ASN A 144 22.26 -6.53 -4.44
C ASN A 144 22.36 -5.14 -5.10
N ILE A 145 21.36 -4.28 -4.83
CA ILE A 145 21.27 -2.91 -5.35
C ILE A 145 21.35 -1.85 -4.26
N SER A 146 21.68 -2.24 -3.01
CA SER A 146 21.84 -1.27 -1.91
C SER A 146 23.07 -0.37 -2.14
N LEU A 147 23.02 0.87 -1.63
CA LEU A 147 24.19 1.70 -1.51
C LEU A 147 25.11 1.18 -0.39
N LYS A 148 26.41 1.29 -0.55
CA LYS A 148 27.40 0.83 0.47
C LYS A 148 27.18 1.51 1.84
N SER A 149 26.76 2.79 1.84
CA SER A 149 26.46 3.58 3.02
C SER A 149 25.15 3.19 3.71
N GLU A 150 24.22 2.50 3.02
CA GLU A 150 22.82 2.32 3.45
C GLU A 150 22.42 0.85 3.58
N LYS A 151 23.39 -0.05 3.76
CA LYS A 151 23.17 -1.51 3.69
C LYS A 151 22.11 -2.08 4.64
N ASN A 152 21.79 -1.36 5.70
CA ASN A 152 20.88 -1.84 6.75
C ASN A 152 19.56 -1.08 6.83
N HIS A 153 19.31 -0.09 5.96
CA HIS A 153 18.13 0.76 5.98
C HIS A 153 17.44 0.72 4.63
N ASN A 154 16.57 -0.26 4.42
CA ASN A 154 15.80 -0.36 3.18
C ASN A 154 14.30 -0.30 3.47
N ILE A 155 13.69 0.84 3.20
CA ILE A 155 12.23 0.99 3.27
C ILE A 155 11.75 1.48 1.91
N GLY A 156 11.34 0.55 1.06
CA GLY A 156 10.72 0.90 -0.21
C GLY A 156 11.36 0.27 -1.43
N GLY A 157 11.10 0.89 -2.57
CA GLY A 157 11.44 0.35 -3.86
C GLY A 157 10.39 -0.59 -4.42
N GLY A 158 10.66 -1.13 -5.57
CA GLY A 158 9.79 -2.10 -6.21
C GLY A 158 10.25 -2.44 -7.62
N ILE A 159 9.60 -3.43 -8.20
CA ILE A 159 10.06 -4.10 -9.41
C ILE A 159 8.94 -4.19 -10.43
N VAL A 160 9.29 -4.10 -11.71
CA VAL A 160 8.41 -4.28 -12.87
C VAL A 160 9.14 -5.01 -13.98
N VAL A 161 8.44 -5.84 -14.74
CA VAL A 161 8.96 -6.44 -15.96
C VAL A 161 8.74 -5.50 -17.14
N TYR A 162 9.77 -5.27 -17.93
CA TYR A 162 9.69 -4.49 -19.16
C TYR A 162 10.46 -5.18 -20.28
N LYS A 163 9.79 -5.73 -21.28
CA LYS A 163 10.39 -6.46 -22.40
C LYS A 163 11.37 -7.57 -21.94
N SER A 164 12.65 -7.47 -22.31
CA SER A 164 13.72 -8.37 -21.88
C SER A 164 14.40 -7.96 -20.57
N THR A 165 13.90 -6.93 -19.89
CA THR A 165 14.49 -6.36 -18.69
C THR A 165 13.53 -6.42 -17.52
N ILE A 166 14.05 -6.24 -16.32
CA ILE A 166 13.33 -5.82 -15.15
C ILE A 166 13.83 -4.45 -14.72
N ILE A 167 12.90 -3.59 -14.35
CA ILE A 167 13.23 -2.25 -13.87
C ILE A 167 12.90 -2.17 -12.39
N VAL A 168 13.84 -1.66 -11.62
CA VAL A 168 13.77 -1.61 -10.17
C VAL A 168 13.91 -0.17 -9.68
N ASN A 169 12.92 0.30 -8.95
CA ASN A 169 13.07 1.48 -8.11
C ASN A 169 13.72 1.07 -6.79
N SER A 170 14.72 1.78 -6.35
CA SER A 170 15.34 1.56 -5.03
C SER A 170 14.90 2.60 -4.02
N ALA A 171 14.88 2.23 -2.74
CA ALA A 171 14.62 3.16 -1.63
C ALA A 171 15.63 4.32 -1.58
N TYR A 172 16.74 4.22 -2.32
CA TYR A 172 17.83 5.20 -2.32
C TYR A 172 17.78 6.17 -3.50
N GLY A 173 16.64 6.28 -4.18
CA GLY A 173 16.49 7.17 -5.33
C GLY A 173 17.23 6.70 -6.58
N GLN A 174 17.34 5.38 -6.79
CA GLN A 174 17.90 4.82 -8.02
C GLN A 174 16.82 4.12 -8.82
N ILE A 175 16.84 4.31 -10.13
CA ILE A 175 16.05 3.56 -11.10
C ILE A 175 17.02 2.75 -11.93
N ILE A 176 16.89 1.43 -11.90
CA ILE A 176 17.88 0.50 -12.42
C ILE A 176 17.19 -0.47 -13.37
N SER A 177 17.67 -0.58 -14.60
CA SER A 177 17.27 -1.63 -15.53
C SER A 177 18.30 -2.77 -15.51
N LEU A 178 17.79 -3.98 -15.31
CA LEU A 178 18.59 -5.20 -15.28
C LEU A 178 18.14 -6.13 -16.42
N ASP A 179 19.09 -6.78 -17.05
CA ASP A 179 18.78 -7.88 -17.97
C ASP A 179 18.06 -9.02 -17.21
N LYS A 180 16.95 -9.44 -17.74
CA LYS A 180 16.03 -10.40 -17.07
C LYS A 180 16.67 -11.78 -16.83
N LEU A 181 17.58 -12.21 -17.72
CA LEU A 181 18.19 -13.54 -17.66
C LEU A 181 19.49 -13.57 -16.86
N SER A 182 20.29 -12.51 -16.92
CA SER A 182 21.62 -12.45 -16.30
C SER A 182 21.74 -11.57 -15.07
N GLY A 183 20.77 -10.67 -14.82
CA GLY A 183 20.85 -9.68 -13.75
C GLY A 183 21.92 -8.59 -13.97
N LYS A 184 22.48 -8.47 -15.19
CA LYS A 184 23.42 -7.40 -15.51
C LYS A 184 22.71 -6.07 -15.65
N ILE A 185 23.32 -5.00 -15.14
CA ILE A 185 22.79 -3.63 -15.28
C ILE A 185 22.93 -3.21 -16.75
N ILE A 186 21.81 -2.78 -17.33
CA ILE A 186 21.76 -2.23 -18.70
C ILE A 186 21.90 -0.71 -18.62
N TRP A 187 21.07 -0.07 -17.78
CA TRP A 187 21.16 1.34 -17.50
C TRP A 187 20.76 1.63 -16.05
N LYS A 188 21.16 2.77 -15.54
CA LYS A 188 20.89 3.23 -14.19
C LYS A 188 20.88 4.75 -14.17
N ILE A 189 19.89 5.30 -13.47
CA ILE A 189 19.83 6.73 -13.16
C ILE A 189 19.66 6.94 -11.67
N ASN A 190 20.08 8.12 -11.17
CA ASN A 190 19.82 8.58 -9.82
C ASN A 190 18.83 9.73 -9.88
N VAL A 191 17.87 9.73 -8.95
CA VAL A 191 16.93 10.83 -8.74
C VAL A 191 17.15 11.44 -7.35
N GLU A 192 16.68 12.66 -7.14
CA GLU A 192 17.01 13.46 -5.96
C GLU A 192 16.40 12.96 -4.64
N SER A 193 15.41 12.07 -4.70
CA SER A 193 14.65 11.62 -3.53
C SER A 193 14.39 10.11 -3.58
N SER A 194 14.18 9.53 -2.41
CA SER A 194 13.80 8.13 -2.26
C SER A 194 12.55 7.76 -3.05
N ILE A 195 12.49 6.50 -3.51
CA ILE A 195 11.32 5.94 -4.18
C ILE A 195 10.86 4.74 -3.37
N ARG A 196 9.63 4.76 -2.87
CA ARG A 196 9.10 3.68 -2.03
C ARG A 196 8.22 2.69 -2.79
N SER A 197 7.73 3.05 -3.96
CA SER A 197 6.85 2.21 -4.79
C SER A 197 7.56 1.66 -6.02
N ALA A 198 7.04 0.55 -6.53
CA ALA A 198 7.49 0.03 -7.83
C ALA A 198 7.11 1.01 -8.96
N PRO A 199 7.87 1.04 -10.06
CA PRO A 199 7.49 1.86 -11.21
C PRO A 199 6.19 1.34 -11.84
N THR A 200 5.51 2.22 -12.59
CA THR A 200 4.43 1.84 -13.50
C THR A 200 4.96 1.86 -14.93
N VAL A 201 4.67 0.82 -15.69
CA VAL A 201 5.03 0.75 -17.11
C VAL A 201 3.79 0.80 -17.98
N PHE A 202 3.81 1.67 -18.98
CA PHE A 202 2.81 1.74 -20.02
C PHE A 202 3.50 2.06 -21.36
N ASP A 203 3.31 1.20 -22.37
CA ASP A 203 4.03 1.23 -23.63
C ASP A 203 5.56 1.22 -23.40
N ASN A 204 6.26 2.20 -23.94
CA ASN A 204 7.71 2.38 -23.74
C ASN A 204 8.06 3.39 -22.64
N LYS A 205 7.09 3.79 -21.83
CA LYS A 205 7.28 4.76 -20.75
C LYS A 205 7.30 4.10 -19.40
N LEU A 206 8.23 4.56 -18.60
CA LEU A 206 8.40 4.19 -17.20
C LEU A 206 8.08 5.38 -16.33
N LEU A 207 7.17 5.21 -15.37
CA LEU A 207 6.71 6.26 -14.49
C LEU A 207 7.13 5.93 -13.05
N SER A 208 7.89 6.82 -12.42
CA SER A 208 8.37 6.65 -11.04
C SER A 208 8.09 7.90 -10.22
N LEU A 209 7.33 7.74 -9.13
CA LEU A 209 6.99 8.81 -8.21
C LEU A 209 7.91 8.76 -6.99
N THR A 210 8.53 9.89 -6.64
CA THR A 210 9.42 10.03 -5.49
C THR A 210 8.68 10.52 -4.25
N LEU A 211 9.31 10.37 -3.08
CA LEU A 211 8.78 10.91 -1.82
C LEU A 211 8.71 12.44 -1.79
N SER A 212 9.51 13.13 -2.60
CA SER A 212 9.43 14.59 -2.74
C SER A 212 8.30 15.05 -3.66
N ASN A 213 7.32 14.19 -3.96
CA ASN A 213 6.22 14.48 -4.87
C ASN A 213 6.69 14.88 -6.29
N LYS A 214 7.75 14.24 -6.77
CA LYS A 214 8.24 14.45 -8.15
C LYS A 214 8.02 13.17 -8.97
N LEU A 215 7.27 13.31 -10.04
CA LEU A 215 7.07 12.26 -11.02
C LEU A 215 8.14 12.37 -12.10
N TYR A 216 8.83 11.28 -12.33
CA TYR A 216 9.74 11.10 -13.46
C TYR A 216 9.10 10.17 -14.48
N VAL A 217 9.05 10.60 -15.73
CA VAL A 217 8.65 9.75 -16.85
C VAL A 217 9.84 9.57 -17.78
N LEU A 218 10.22 8.31 -17.97
CA LEU A 218 11.42 7.93 -18.67
C LEU A 218 11.11 7.04 -19.86
N ASN A 219 12.02 7.01 -20.80
CA ASN A 219 12.04 5.97 -21.82
C ASN A 219 12.53 4.66 -21.17
N GLY A 220 11.72 3.60 -21.26
CA GLY A 220 12.03 2.31 -20.62
C GLY A 220 13.25 1.60 -21.23
N ASP A 221 13.62 1.88 -22.49
CA ASP A 221 14.71 1.20 -23.16
C ASP A 221 16.09 1.72 -22.72
N ASN A 222 16.21 3.04 -22.46
CA ASN A 222 17.51 3.67 -22.20
C ASN A 222 17.57 4.52 -20.92
N GLY A 223 16.45 4.69 -20.21
CA GLY A 223 16.37 5.47 -18.97
C GLY A 223 16.41 6.99 -19.17
N ASN A 224 16.36 7.51 -20.39
CA ASN A 224 16.31 8.95 -20.62
C ASN A 224 15.02 9.57 -20.09
N ILE A 225 15.12 10.66 -19.36
CA ILE A 225 13.97 11.40 -18.85
C ILE A 225 13.26 12.07 -20.01
N LEU A 226 11.99 11.74 -20.22
CA LEU A 226 11.15 12.32 -21.25
C LEU A 226 10.52 13.63 -20.76
N TRP A 227 9.97 13.61 -19.54
CA TRP A 227 9.43 14.76 -18.86
C TRP A 227 9.30 14.50 -17.35
N GLN A 228 9.02 15.54 -16.59
CA GLN A 228 8.86 15.51 -15.15
C GLN A 228 7.69 16.37 -14.73
N HIS A 229 7.05 16.04 -13.59
CA HIS A 229 6.02 16.88 -12.98
C HIS A 229 6.29 16.96 -11.48
N GLN A 230 6.22 18.18 -10.92
CA GLN A 230 6.47 18.43 -9.51
C GLN A 230 5.16 18.78 -8.81
N GLY A 231 4.73 17.96 -7.84
CA GLY A 231 3.69 18.30 -6.90
C GLY A 231 4.22 19.14 -5.72
N ILE A 232 3.32 19.64 -4.89
CA ILE A 232 3.70 20.37 -3.67
C ILE A 232 4.33 19.39 -2.69
N PHE A 233 5.53 19.72 -2.22
CA PHE A 233 6.26 18.89 -1.25
C PHE A 233 5.62 19.01 0.15
N ASN A 234 5.43 17.87 0.81
CA ASN A 234 5.01 17.80 2.20
C ASN A 234 6.08 17.07 3.02
N ASN A 235 6.47 17.63 4.17
CA ASN A 235 7.51 17.07 5.03
C ASN A 235 7.07 15.80 5.78
N THR A 236 5.78 15.52 5.81
CA THR A 236 5.19 14.36 6.50
C THR A 236 4.52 13.45 5.51
N THR A 237 5.07 12.26 5.31
CA THR A 237 4.51 11.22 4.44
C THR A 237 4.38 9.92 5.22
N LEU A 238 3.36 9.13 4.92
CA LEU A 238 3.23 7.77 5.44
C LEU A 238 4.33 6.85 4.88
N ILE A 239 4.43 5.64 5.41
CA ILE A 239 5.49 4.68 5.02
C ILE A 239 5.34 4.19 3.59
N ASP A 240 4.09 3.96 3.15
CA ASP A 240 3.78 3.59 1.79
C ASP A 240 3.81 4.82 0.86
N SER A 241 4.03 4.60 -0.41
CA SER A 241 4.00 5.63 -1.44
C SER A 241 3.06 5.21 -2.54
N PRO A 242 2.12 6.08 -2.92
CA PRO A 242 1.17 5.75 -3.97
C PRO A 242 1.89 5.56 -5.30
N LYS A 243 1.22 4.85 -6.21
CA LYS A 243 1.65 4.70 -7.60
C LYS A 243 0.77 5.55 -8.49
N VAL A 244 1.35 5.94 -9.61
CA VAL A 244 0.57 6.54 -10.69
C VAL A 244 -0.25 5.47 -11.41
N ALA A 245 -1.49 5.80 -11.76
CA ALA A 245 -2.30 4.97 -12.65
C ALA A 245 -2.27 5.55 -14.06
N VAL A 246 -2.23 4.66 -15.06
CA VAL A 246 -2.18 5.06 -16.47
C VAL A 246 -3.26 4.33 -17.24
N ASP A 247 -3.98 5.06 -18.07
CA ASP A 247 -4.94 4.50 -19.02
C ASP A 247 -4.99 5.38 -20.27
N GLU A 248 -4.77 4.79 -21.43
CA GLU A 248 -4.61 5.52 -22.70
C GLU A 248 -3.53 6.61 -22.59
N ASN A 249 -3.87 7.87 -22.83
CA ASN A 249 -2.96 9.01 -22.77
C ASN A 249 -3.08 9.82 -21.47
N ILE A 250 -3.71 9.27 -20.42
CA ILE A 250 -3.94 9.96 -19.15
C ILE A 250 -3.17 9.27 -18.04
N VAL A 251 -2.42 10.05 -17.27
CA VAL A 251 -1.73 9.64 -16.07
C VAL A 251 -2.42 10.26 -14.87
N ILE A 252 -2.90 9.46 -13.95
CA ILE A 252 -3.43 9.94 -12.66
C ILE A 252 -2.30 9.88 -11.63
N VAL A 253 -1.92 11.03 -11.11
CA VAL A 253 -0.79 11.19 -10.19
C VAL A 253 -1.31 11.62 -8.82
N PRO A 254 -1.30 10.75 -7.82
CA PRO A 254 -1.61 11.11 -6.44
C PRO A 254 -0.36 11.65 -5.75
N TYR A 255 -0.51 12.73 -4.95
CA TYR A 255 0.56 13.31 -4.15
C TYR A 255 0.26 13.24 -2.67
N SER A 256 1.32 13.27 -1.85
CA SER A 256 1.23 13.12 -0.39
C SER A 256 0.54 14.28 0.34
N ASN A 257 0.33 15.41 -0.34
CA ASN A 257 -0.42 16.55 0.19
C ASN A 257 -1.95 16.45 -0.05
N GLY A 258 -2.43 15.32 -0.60
CA GLY A 258 -3.85 15.13 -0.92
C GLY A 258 -4.28 15.67 -2.28
N ASP A 259 -3.37 16.25 -3.04
CA ASP A 259 -3.62 16.66 -4.44
C ASP A 259 -3.51 15.45 -5.36
N PHE A 260 -4.27 15.47 -6.42
CA PHE A 260 -4.15 14.49 -7.51
C PHE A 260 -4.42 15.15 -8.86
N PHE A 261 -3.62 14.75 -9.82
CA PHE A 261 -3.57 15.36 -11.16
C PHE A 261 -3.89 14.34 -12.23
N ALA A 262 -4.55 14.78 -13.29
CA ALA A 262 -4.51 14.09 -14.56
C ALA A 262 -3.55 14.81 -15.49
N LEU A 263 -2.53 14.08 -15.94
CA LEU A 263 -1.52 14.60 -16.85
C LEU A 263 -1.59 13.87 -18.18
N ASN A 264 -1.23 14.58 -19.26
CA ASN A 264 -1.05 13.94 -20.55
C ASN A 264 0.22 13.07 -20.54
N LEU A 265 0.12 11.80 -20.87
CA LEU A 265 1.22 10.82 -20.83
C LEU A 265 2.37 11.18 -21.78
N ILE A 266 2.09 11.87 -22.89
CA ILE A 266 3.11 12.15 -23.91
C ILE A 266 4.04 13.29 -23.49
N ASN A 267 3.47 14.35 -22.90
CA ASN A 267 4.20 15.61 -22.69
C ASN A 267 4.11 16.16 -21.24
N GLY A 268 3.41 15.47 -20.32
CA GLY A 268 3.27 15.87 -18.93
C GLY A 268 2.39 17.09 -18.67
N LYS A 269 1.69 17.64 -19.68
CA LYS A 269 0.80 18.77 -19.49
C LYS A 269 -0.40 18.39 -18.62
N GLU A 270 -0.76 19.29 -17.72
CA GLU A 270 -1.95 19.15 -16.86
C GLU A 270 -3.21 19.16 -17.74
N ILE A 271 -4.09 18.18 -17.53
CA ILE A 271 -5.43 18.10 -18.11
C ILE A 271 -6.42 18.69 -17.10
N TRP A 272 -6.34 18.22 -15.86
CA TRP A 272 -7.07 18.72 -14.71
C TRP A 272 -6.34 18.40 -13.41
N ARG A 273 -6.71 19.11 -12.35
CA ARG A 273 -6.26 18.83 -10.98
C ARG A 273 -7.42 18.89 -10.00
N ASN A 274 -7.29 18.18 -8.91
CA ASN A 274 -8.19 18.22 -7.76
C ASN A 274 -7.40 18.04 -6.47
N SER A 275 -8.02 18.44 -5.37
CA SER A 275 -7.51 18.19 -4.04
C SER A 275 -8.65 17.62 -3.17
N PHE A 276 -8.32 16.74 -2.23
CA PHE A 276 -9.30 16.31 -1.23
C PHE A 276 -9.82 17.50 -0.43
N ILE A 277 -9.01 18.53 -0.19
CA ILE A 277 -9.40 19.78 0.50
C ILE A 277 -10.46 20.52 -0.30
N ASP A 278 -10.25 20.73 -1.60
CA ASP A 278 -11.17 21.46 -2.48
C ASP A 278 -12.51 20.73 -2.66
N LEU A 279 -12.50 19.41 -2.49
CA LEU A 279 -13.69 18.59 -2.60
C LEU A 279 -14.55 18.56 -1.31
N GLY A 280 -14.24 19.42 -0.33
CA GLY A 280 -15.06 19.69 0.84
C GLY A 280 -14.70 18.85 2.07
N ILE A 281 -13.47 18.37 2.15
CA ILE A 281 -12.95 17.77 3.38
C ILE A 281 -12.51 18.91 4.29
N LYS A 282 -13.25 19.15 5.37
CA LYS A 282 -12.83 20.09 6.41
C LYS A 282 -11.55 19.56 7.05
N GLU A 283 -10.50 20.40 7.05
CA GLU A 283 -9.30 20.15 7.84
C GLU A 283 -9.69 20.03 9.33
N THR A 284 -9.81 18.83 9.84
CA THR A 284 -9.78 18.58 11.26
C THR A 284 -8.32 18.35 11.63
N THR A 285 -7.68 19.43 12.11
CA THR A 285 -6.43 19.45 12.91
C THR A 285 -5.40 18.38 12.55
N ASN A 286 -4.30 18.79 11.88
CA ASN A 286 -3.03 18.05 11.75
C ASN A 286 -3.12 16.60 11.21
N ALA A 287 -4.18 16.23 10.52
CA ALA A 287 -4.28 14.92 9.89
C ALA A 287 -3.47 14.91 8.58
N PHE A 288 -2.70 13.86 8.40
CA PHE A 288 -1.94 13.60 7.18
C PHE A 288 -2.89 13.47 6.00
N SER A 289 -2.79 14.38 5.02
CA SER A 289 -3.60 14.36 3.80
C SER A 289 -3.15 13.30 2.78
N ASP A 290 -2.27 12.39 3.18
CA ASP A 290 -1.58 11.45 2.30
C ASP A 290 -2.55 10.52 1.55
N ILE A 291 -2.26 10.33 0.26
CA ILE A 291 -2.95 9.35 -0.59
C ILE A 291 -2.04 8.14 -0.69
N ASP A 292 -2.29 7.10 0.09
CA ASP A 292 -1.48 5.87 0.08
C ASP A 292 -1.99 4.83 -0.90
N ALA A 293 -3.31 4.75 -1.07
CA ALA A 293 -3.92 3.82 -1.99
C ALA A 293 -3.67 4.23 -3.45
N PHE A 294 -3.46 3.26 -4.31
CA PHE A 294 -3.26 3.53 -5.73
C PHE A 294 -4.58 3.93 -6.38
N PRO A 295 -4.62 4.95 -7.24
CA PRO A 295 -5.79 5.25 -8.04
C PRO A 295 -6.15 4.05 -8.93
N VAL A 296 -7.44 3.80 -9.11
CA VAL A 296 -7.94 2.75 -10.02
C VAL A 296 -8.75 3.39 -11.12
N ILE A 297 -8.38 3.09 -12.37
CA ILE A 297 -9.07 3.63 -13.55
C ILE A 297 -9.91 2.53 -14.18
N LYS A 298 -11.21 2.78 -14.32
CA LYS A 298 -12.12 1.91 -15.10
C LYS A 298 -12.95 2.74 -16.04
N LYS A 299 -12.68 2.64 -17.35
CA LYS A 299 -13.31 3.46 -18.38
C LYS A 299 -13.14 4.96 -18.08
N ASP A 300 -14.25 5.69 -17.95
CA ASP A 300 -14.26 7.12 -17.64
C ASP A 300 -14.29 7.43 -16.13
N ILE A 301 -14.12 6.45 -15.25
CA ILE A 301 -14.17 6.63 -13.79
C ILE A 301 -12.78 6.39 -13.19
N VAL A 302 -12.36 7.29 -12.33
CA VAL A 302 -11.17 7.16 -11.48
C VAL A 302 -11.62 7.07 -10.03
N ILE A 303 -11.22 6.01 -9.34
CA ILE A 303 -11.44 5.82 -7.90
C ILE A 303 -10.18 6.19 -7.16
N ILE A 304 -10.29 7.09 -6.18
CA ILE A 304 -9.18 7.56 -5.35
C ILE A 304 -9.63 7.53 -3.89
N SER A 305 -8.77 7.07 -3.00
CA SER A 305 -9.00 7.07 -1.56
C SER A 305 -7.89 7.81 -0.83
N SER A 306 -8.25 8.46 0.27
CA SER A 306 -7.33 9.20 1.13
C SER A 306 -7.34 8.62 2.55
N ALA A 307 -6.21 8.68 3.23
CA ALA A 307 -6.08 8.40 4.66
C ALA A 307 -6.94 9.35 5.53
N LEU A 308 -7.37 10.50 4.98
CA LEU A 308 -8.28 11.46 5.63
C LEU A 308 -9.75 11.01 5.73
N GLY A 309 -10.09 9.83 5.26
CA GLY A 309 -11.43 9.29 5.41
C GLY A 309 -12.36 9.49 4.23
N LYS A 310 -11.83 9.72 3.04
CA LYS A 310 -12.65 9.86 1.83
C LYS A 310 -12.28 8.85 0.75
N LEU A 311 -13.31 8.26 0.18
CA LEU A 311 -13.28 7.53 -1.09
C LEU A 311 -14.08 8.32 -2.10
N ILE A 312 -13.49 8.67 -3.24
CA ILE A 312 -14.13 9.47 -4.28
C ILE A 312 -14.08 8.79 -5.64
N ALA A 313 -15.08 9.05 -6.45
CA ALA A 313 -15.05 8.79 -7.87
C ALA A 313 -15.08 10.10 -8.63
N VAL A 314 -14.18 10.23 -9.60
CA VAL A 314 -14.15 11.40 -10.49
C VAL A 314 -14.16 10.94 -11.95
N ASN A 315 -14.63 11.82 -12.84
CA ASN A 315 -14.56 11.57 -14.26
C ASN A 315 -13.11 11.69 -14.75
N LYS A 316 -12.61 10.68 -15.47
CA LYS A 316 -11.22 10.61 -15.97
C LYS A 316 -10.84 11.80 -16.86
N LYS A 317 -11.78 12.32 -17.67
CA LYS A 317 -11.48 13.32 -18.71
C LYS A 317 -11.40 14.74 -18.17
N ASN A 318 -12.23 15.07 -17.16
CA ASN A 318 -12.38 16.46 -16.69
C ASN A 318 -12.24 16.62 -15.17
N GLY A 319 -12.03 15.54 -14.41
CA GLY A 319 -11.88 15.58 -12.97
C GLY A 319 -13.15 15.83 -12.16
N ASN A 320 -14.31 16.00 -12.80
CA ASN A 320 -15.56 16.29 -12.09
C ASN A 320 -15.90 15.16 -11.13
N LYS A 321 -16.22 15.52 -9.89
CA LYS A 321 -16.66 14.56 -8.86
C LYS A 321 -17.98 13.91 -9.28
N LEU A 322 -17.98 12.58 -9.35
CA LEU A 322 -19.18 11.79 -9.61
C LEU A 322 -19.91 11.48 -8.31
N TRP A 323 -19.16 11.02 -7.31
CA TRP A 323 -19.66 10.77 -5.95
C TRP A 323 -18.51 10.74 -4.94
N SER A 324 -18.84 10.80 -3.66
CA SER A 324 -17.92 10.73 -2.54
C SER A 324 -18.55 9.95 -1.39
N ARG A 325 -17.72 9.21 -0.62
CA ARG A 325 -18.11 8.45 0.57
C ARG A 325 -17.10 8.67 1.68
N ASP A 326 -17.59 8.72 2.92
CA ASP A 326 -16.79 8.80 4.13
C ASP A 326 -16.26 7.41 4.49
N ILE A 327 -15.21 6.99 3.79
CA ILE A 327 -14.56 5.70 3.96
C ILE A 327 -13.06 5.92 3.99
N THR A 328 -12.43 5.57 5.12
CA THR A 328 -10.98 5.62 5.27
C THR A 328 -10.37 4.30 4.87
N THR A 329 -9.52 4.32 3.85
CA THR A 329 -8.70 3.16 3.48
C THR A 329 -7.36 3.61 2.93
N THR A 330 -6.29 2.95 3.36
CA THR A 330 -4.93 3.06 2.81
C THR A 330 -4.65 1.96 1.79
N GLN A 331 -5.58 1.02 1.63
CA GLN A 331 -5.45 -0.09 0.71
C GLN A 331 -6.13 0.22 -0.62
N THR A 332 -5.50 -0.18 -1.71
CA THR A 332 -6.05 0.02 -3.06
C THR A 332 -7.38 -0.72 -3.22
N PRO A 333 -8.47 -0.03 -3.59
CA PRO A 333 -9.75 -0.67 -3.85
C PRO A 333 -9.66 -1.62 -5.05
N LEU A 334 -10.29 -2.78 -4.95
CA LEU A 334 -10.49 -3.69 -6.07
C LEU A 334 -11.73 -3.25 -6.84
N VAL A 335 -11.58 -2.96 -8.13
CA VAL A 335 -12.69 -2.61 -9.01
C VAL A 335 -12.87 -3.71 -10.04
N ASN A 336 -14.06 -4.34 -10.06
CA ASN A 336 -14.42 -5.38 -11.04
C ASN A 336 -15.91 -5.33 -11.38
N GLY A 337 -16.24 -5.51 -12.66
CA GLY A 337 -17.61 -5.38 -13.12
C GLY A 337 -18.20 -4.00 -12.79
N ASN A 338 -19.31 -3.98 -12.06
CA ASN A 338 -19.96 -2.76 -11.56
C ASN A 338 -19.74 -2.55 -10.06
N SER A 339 -18.67 -3.13 -9.49
CA SER A 339 -18.47 -3.20 -8.05
C SER A 339 -17.09 -2.71 -7.64
N ILE A 340 -17.01 -2.13 -6.43
CA ILE A 340 -15.79 -1.78 -5.73
C ILE A 340 -15.77 -2.60 -4.45
N PHE A 341 -14.66 -3.29 -4.19
CA PHE A 341 -14.42 -4.00 -2.95
C PHE A 341 -13.19 -3.41 -2.26
N LEU A 342 -13.29 -3.12 -0.98
CA LEU A 342 -12.21 -2.53 -0.21
C LEU A 342 -12.24 -3.00 1.25
N VAL A 343 -11.13 -2.80 1.95
CA VAL A 343 -11.05 -2.95 3.40
C VAL A 343 -10.80 -1.57 4.00
N ASN A 344 -11.66 -1.15 4.92
CA ASN A 344 -11.52 0.13 5.61
C ASN A 344 -10.63 0.03 6.87
N GLN A 345 -10.32 1.15 7.50
CA GLN A 345 -9.56 1.19 8.76
C GLN A 345 -10.26 0.46 9.92
N ASN A 346 -11.59 0.39 9.90
CA ASN A 346 -12.38 -0.35 10.90
C ASN A 346 -12.35 -1.87 10.65
N LYS A 347 -11.52 -2.34 9.71
CA LYS A 347 -11.42 -3.76 9.32
C LYS A 347 -12.75 -4.34 8.85
N GLU A 348 -13.50 -3.55 8.12
CA GLU A 348 -14.70 -3.98 7.41
C GLU A 348 -14.37 -4.17 5.93
N VAL A 349 -14.79 -5.29 5.37
CA VAL A 349 -14.82 -5.48 3.91
C VAL A 349 -16.12 -4.90 3.41
N ILE A 350 -16.02 -3.98 2.46
CA ILE A 350 -17.17 -3.24 1.94
C ILE A 350 -17.29 -3.48 0.44
N CYS A 351 -18.51 -3.77 -0.01
CA CYS A 351 -18.87 -3.78 -1.42
C CYS A 351 -19.72 -2.57 -1.75
N LEU A 352 -19.27 -1.77 -2.72
CA LEU A 352 -19.98 -0.61 -3.22
C LEU A 352 -20.33 -0.77 -4.70
N ASN A 353 -21.33 -0.05 -5.14
CA ASN A 353 -21.63 0.16 -6.55
C ASN A 353 -20.64 1.18 -7.15
N LEU A 354 -20.04 0.86 -8.27
CA LEU A 354 -19.07 1.71 -8.97
C LEU A 354 -19.66 3.07 -9.43
N LEU A 355 -20.91 3.10 -9.85
CA LEU A 355 -21.51 4.28 -10.49
C LEU A 355 -21.94 5.36 -9.50
N ASP A 356 -22.48 4.95 -8.35
CA ASP A 356 -23.04 5.86 -7.36
C ASP A 356 -22.40 5.76 -5.97
N GLY A 357 -21.45 4.82 -5.75
CA GLY A 357 -20.84 4.54 -4.46
C GLY A 357 -21.82 3.98 -3.42
N GLY A 358 -23.00 3.53 -3.84
CA GLY A 358 -24.00 2.94 -2.94
C GLY A 358 -23.53 1.61 -2.35
N ARG A 359 -23.78 1.40 -1.05
CA ARG A 359 -23.42 0.18 -0.34
C ARG A 359 -24.29 -1.00 -0.82
N ARG A 360 -23.65 -2.14 -1.06
CA ARG A 360 -24.29 -3.41 -1.32
C ARG A 360 -24.26 -4.33 -0.11
N TRP A 361 -23.06 -4.55 0.46
CA TRP A 361 -22.88 -5.28 1.70
C TRP A 361 -21.63 -4.80 2.46
N VAL A 362 -21.59 -5.10 3.77
CA VAL A 362 -20.47 -4.84 4.68
C VAL A 362 -20.23 -6.08 5.53
N LEU A 363 -18.98 -6.51 5.63
CA LEU A 363 -18.54 -7.62 6.48
C LEU A 363 -17.55 -7.11 7.52
N PRO A 364 -17.90 -7.03 8.82
CA PRO A 364 -16.98 -6.69 9.89
C PRO A 364 -16.06 -7.88 10.21
N ILE A 365 -14.81 -7.87 9.73
CA ILE A 365 -13.88 -8.99 9.89
C ILE A 365 -13.54 -9.26 11.37
N GLU A 366 -13.41 -8.22 12.18
CA GLU A 366 -13.07 -8.36 13.60
C GLU A 366 -14.09 -9.20 14.38
N LYS A 367 -15.37 -8.95 14.14
CA LYS A 367 -16.46 -9.70 14.79
C LYS A 367 -16.42 -11.17 14.38
N GLU A 368 -16.14 -11.44 13.11
CA GLU A 368 -16.13 -12.79 12.56
C GLU A 368 -14.88 -13.61 12.93
N LEU A 369 -13.76 -12.96 13.21
CA LEU A 369 -12.49 -13.62 13.50
C LEU A 369 -12.06 -13.49 14.97
N SER A 370 -12.81 -12.76 15.80
CA SER A 370 -12.46 -12.42 17.21
C SER A 370 -11.05 -11.81 17.31
N ASP A 371 -10.68 -11.00 16.33
CA ASP A 371 -9.33 -10.46 16.17
C ASP A 371 -9.30 -8.97 16.50
N ASN A 372 -8.97 -8.64 17.73
CA ASN A 372 -8.84 -7.25 18.24
C ASN A 372 -7.50 -6.62 17.85
N ASN A 373 -6.80 -7.11 16.82
CA ASN A 373 -5.44 -6.74 16.53
C ASN A 373 -5.31 -5.48 15.65
N LYS A 374 -4.22 -4.73 15.91
CA LYS A 374 -3.79 -3.53 15.17
C LYS A 374 -3.21 -3.84 13.76
N TYR A 375 -3.29 -5.08 13.29
CA TYR A 375 -2.68 -5.49 12.02
C TYR A 375 -3.56 -5.12 10.83
N ILE A 376 -2.89 -4.77 9.73
CA ILE A 376 -3.52 -4.32 8.49
C ILE A 376 -3.95 -5.54 7.66
N TRP A 377 -5.11 -5.44 7.03
CA TRP A 377 -5.53 -6.30 5.94
C TRP A 377 -5.10 -5.66 4.63
N LEU A 378 -4.51 -6.44 3.73
CA LEU A 378 -4.06 -5.97 2.43
C LEU A 378 -5.23 -5.89 1.44
N SER A 379 -4.99 -5.23 0.31
CA SER A 379 -5.99 -5.10 -0.76
C SER A 379 -6.54 -6.45 -1.19
N PRO A 380 -7.86 -6.59 -1.35
CA PRO A 380 -8.47 -7.83 -1.82
C PRO A 380 -8.06 -8.17 -3.25
N VAL A 381 -8.06 -9.46 -3.58
CA VAL A 381 -7.87 -9.97 -4.94
C VAL A 381 -9.07 -10.84 -5.29
N LEU A 382 -9.60 -10.73 -6.52
CA LEU A 382 -10.77 -11.49 -6.96
C LEU A 382 -10.33 -12.77 -7.69
N ILE A 383 -10.77 -13.92 -7.18
CA ILE A 383 -10.41 -15.25 -7.68
C ILE A 383 -11.66 -16.11 -7.73
N ASN A 384 -12.03 -16.65 -8.88
CA ASN A 384 -13.19 -17.50 -9.04
C ASN A 384 -14.47 -16.87 -8.42
N SER A 385 -14.65 -15.56 -8.60
CA SER A 385 -15.74 -14.76 -8.01
C SER A 385 -15.75 -14.71 -6.47
N GLN A 386 -14.62 -15.02 -5.83
CA GLN A 386 -14.39 -14.88 -4.40
C GLN A 386 -13.32 -13.81 -4.14
N LEU A 387 -13.49 -13.02 -3.10
CA LEU A 387 -12.46 -12.11 -2.61
C LEU A 387 -11.48 -12.90 -1.74
N LEU A 388 -10.22 -12.90 -2.10
CA LEU A 388 -9.15 -13.43 -1.29
C LEU A 388 -8.47 -12.26 -0.57
N LEU A 389 -8.47 -12.28 0.76
CA LEU A 389 -7.80 -11.31 1.60
C LEU A 389 -6.74 -12.00 2.46
N VAL A 390 -5.61 -11.33 2.62
CA VAL A 390 -4.54 -11.73 3.52
C VAL A 390 -4.18 -10.57 4.44
N GLY A 391 -3.88 -10.85 5.69
CA GLY A 391 -3.59 -9.79 6.66
C GLY A 391 -3.91 -10.20 8.09
N GLY A 392 -4.37 -9.22 8.89
CA GLY A 392 -4.71 -9.45 10.29
C GLY A 392 -3.58 -10.15 11.04
N LEU A 393 -3.91 -11.10 11.90
CA LEU A 393 -2.93 -11.92 12.60
C LEU A 393 -2.57 -13.16 11.76
N LYS A 394 -1.81 -12.96 10.66
CA LYS A 394 -1.38 -14.05 9.76
C LYS A 394 -2.56 -14.87 9.22
N LYS A 395 -3.60 -14.18 8.76
CA LYS A 395 -4.81 -14.81 8.25
C LYS A 395 -4.91 -14.73 6.73
N LEU A 396 -5.51 -15.75 6.16
CA LEU A 396 -6.06 -15.79 4.82
C LEU A 396 -7.54 -16.07 4.96
N ILE A 397 -8.38 -15.25 4.31
CA ILE A 397 -9.81 -15.46 4.24
C ILE A 397 -10.28 -15.40 2.78
N SER A 398 -11.26 -16.22 2.45
CA SER A 398 -11.98 -16.15 1.18
C SER A 398 -13.42 -15.79 1.48
N ILE A 399 -13.97 -14.83 0.72
CA ILE A 399 -15.29 -14.25 0.91
C ILE A 399 -16.03 -14.35 -0.43
N ASP A 400 -17.28 -14.81 -0.41
CA ASP A 400 -18.15 -14.74 -1.59
C ASP A 400 -18.37 -13.28 -1.98
N ALA A 401 -17.99 -12.91 -3.19
CA ALA A 401 -18.03 -11.52 -3.63
C ALA A 401 -19.48 -11.00 -3.82
N LEU A 402 -20.45 -11.86 -4.01
CA LEU A 402 -21.85 -11.47 -4.21
C LEU A 402 -22.56 -11.21 -2.87
N SER A 403 -22.31 -12.07 -1.88
CA SER A 403 -23.03 -12.04 -0.60
C SER A 403 -22.25 -11.44 0.57
N GLY A 404 -20.91 -11.36 0.47
CA GLY A 404 -20.04 -10.95 1.58
C GLY A 404 -19.86 -12.04 2.65
N VAL A 405 -20.26 -13.27 2.41
CA VAL A 405 -20.13 -14.39 3.36
C VAL A 405 -18.72 -14.97 3.33
N ILE A 406 -18.11 -15.22 4.48
CA ILE A 406 -16.82 -15.88 4.57
C ILE A 406 -16.98 -17.36 4.22
N LEU A 407 -16.22 -17.80 3.21
CA LEU A 407 -16.23 -19.18 2.73
C LEU A 407 -15.12 -20.01 3.38
N ARG A 408 -13.92 -19.41 3.59
CA ARG A 408 -12.76 -20.10 4.14
C ARG A 408 -11.95 -19.17 5.05
N LYS A 409 -11.30 -19.78 6.06
CA LYS A 409 -10.37 -19.13 6.99
C LYS A 409 -9.17 -20.04 7.16
N LYS A 410 -7.94 -19.54 6.97
CA LYS A 410 -6.68 -20.28 7.14
C LYS A 410 -5.65 -19.40 7.86
N ASN A 411 -4.71 -20.05 8.55
CA ASN A 411 -3.58 -19.37 9.16
C ASN A 411 -2.37 -19.46 8.24
N LEU A 412 -1.71 -18.33 8.02
CA LEU A 412 -0.42 -18.26 7.34
C LEU A 412 0.71 -18.54 8.33
N SER A 413 1.84 -19.07 7.84
CA SER A 413 3.05 -19.28 8.64
C SER A 413 3.66 -17.97 9.14
N ASN A 414 3.55 -16.89 8.35
CA ASN A 414 4.05 -15.56 8.70
C ASN A 414 3.11 -14.47 8.19
N PHE A 415 3.37 -13.20 8.58
CA PHE A 415 2.61 -12.04 8.09
C PHE A 415 2.83 -11.88 6.59
N PRO A 416 1.77 -11.57 5.81
CA PRO A 416 1.91 -11.25 4.40
C PRO A 416 2.62 -9.90 4.23
N ALA A 417 3.49 -9.80 3.21
CA ALA A 417 4.18 -8.58 2.83
C ALA A 417 3.46 -7.84 1.70
N SER A 418 2.76 -8.56 0.83
CA SER A 418 1.99 -7.98 -0.29
C SER A 418 0.71 -8.77 -0.54
N SER A 419 -0.22 -8.21 -1.30
CA SER A 419 -1.38 -8.95 -1.78
C SER A 419 -0.94 -10.13 -2.67
N PRO A 420 -1.73 -11.23 -2.72
CA PRO A 420 -1.44 -12.36 -3.57
C PRO A 420 -1.38 -11.98 -5.05
N LEU A 421 -0.63 -12.75 -5.83
CA LEU A 421 -0.59 -12.67 -7.28
C LEU A 421 -1.00 -14.02 -7.89
N ILE A 422 -1.68 -13.98 -9.03
CA ILE A 422 -2.25 -15.16 -9.68
C ILE A 422 -1.73 -15.29 -11.09
N VAL A 423 -0.98 -16.35 -11.35
CA VAL A 423 -0.38 -16.65 -12.66
C VAL A 423 -0.52 -18.13 -12.95
N ASN A 424 -0.90 -18.47 -14.19
CA ASN A 424 -1.09 -19.85 -14.62
C ASN A 424 -2.00 -20.64 -13.65
N LYS A 425 -3.09 -19.99 -13.18
CA LYS A 425 -4.08 -20.51 -12.23
C LYS A 425 -3.54 -20.80 -10.82
N LYS A 426 -2.27 -20.49 -10.53
CA LYS A 426 -1.61 -20.67 -9.23
C LYS A 426 -1.56 -19.35 -8.49
N ILE A 427 -1.67 -19.41 -7.17
CA ILE A 427 -1.64 -18.25 -6.29
C ILE A 427 -0.29 -18.21 -5.57
N TYR A 428 0.41 -17.10 -5.64
CA TYR A 428 1.67 -16.87 -4.94
C TYR A 428 1.53 -15.74 -3.93
N LEU A 429 2.20 -15.85 -2.80
CA LEU A 429 2.16 -14.87 -1.73
C LEU A 429 3.56 -14.66 -1.16
N MET A 430 3.98 -13.40 -1.05
CA MET A 430 5.21 -13.02 -0.35
C MET A 430 4.91 -12.72 1.12
N LEU A 431 5.72 -13.28 2.01
CA LEU A 431 5.63 -13.12 3.45
C LEU A 431 6.74 -12.19 3.97
N ARG A 432 6.53 -11.56 5.13
CA ARG A 432 7.48 -10.63 5.75
C ARG A 432 8.80 -11.27 6.20
N ASN A 433 8.83 -12.57 6.42
CA ASN A 433 10.09 -13.29 6.65
C ASN A 433 10.93 -13.52 5.38
N GLY A 434 10.48 -13.03 4.24
CA GLY A 434 11.16 -13.15 2.95
C GLY A 434 10.77 -14.37 2.13
N ASP A 435 9.91 -15.24 2.65
CA ASP A 435 9.45 -16.42 1.93
C ASP A 435 8.39 -16.06 0.90
N ILE A 436 8.47 -16.74 -0.24
CA ILE A 436 7.38 -16.81 -1.21
C ILE A 436 6.78 -18.21 -1.13
N ILE A 437 5.48 -18.27 -0.95
CA ILE A 437 4.69 -19.50 -0.89
C ILE A 437 3.70 -19.57 -2.05
N GLN A 438 3.38 -20.78 -2.49
CA GLN A 438 2.23 -21.06 -3.35
C GLN A 438 1.07 -21.51 -2.45
N ILE A 439 -0.12 -20.99 -2.69
CA ILE A 439 -1.36 -21.37 -2.01
C ILE A 439 -2.05 -22.41 -2.89
N GLU A 440 -2.28 -23.60 -2.37
CA GLU A 440 -2.84 -24.77 -3.07
C GLU A 440 -4.26 -25.12 -2.64
#